data_ac294067f974d8fa1eaf4783144ed35b
#
_entry.id   ac294067f974d8fa1eaf4783144ed35b
#
_cell.length_a   1.000
_cell.length_b   1.000
_cell.length_c   1.000
_cell.angle_alpha   90.00
_cell.angle_beta   90.00
_cell.angle_gamma   90.00
#
_symmetry.space_group_name_H-M   'P 1'
#
loop_
_entity.id
_entity.type
_entity.pdbx_description
1 polymer ?
#
loop_
_entity_poly.entity_id
_entity_poly.type
_entity_poly.pdbx_seq_one_letter_code
_entity_poly.pdbx_strand_id
1 'polypeptide(L)'
;MQSQFTDKAQNALAQAGRCARGLKQGYIGTEHILVGLLKEDTGVAAKVLADNGVEVDQVMEMIRDLIAFENGVAVKDKEGYSPRAARILEEAHRQAARFGQKQTGTEHLLLALIKEGENVAVRLLNTLGANVQKIYVDTLIAIGQDGNLYKEDLGKKGDRKAKQSTLEQYSRDLTALAREGKLDPVVGREEEIRRVVQILSRRTKNNPCLVGEPGVGKTAVVEGLAARIVAGDVPFTVQNKRVLTLDLSGMVAGSKYRGEFEERIKKVLKEVTEDGNIILFLDELHTIIGAGGAEGA
;
A
#
# COMPACT_ATOMS: atom_id res chain seq x y z
N MET A 1 10.95 33.01 -12.28
CA MET A 1 10.71 31.57 -12.53
C MET A 1 9.21 31.33 -12.37
N GLN A 2 8.51 30.92 -13.44
CA GLN A 2 7.09 30.54 -13.30
C GLN A 2 7.01 29.30 -12.41
N SER A 3 6.10 29.31 -11.41
CA SER A 3 5.87 28.18 -10.54
C SER A 3 5.42 26.95 -11.37
N GLN A 4 5.91 25.78 -11.04
CA GLN A 4 5.49 24.52 -11.67
C GLN A 4 4.02 24.16 -11.35
N PHE A 5 3.45 24.76 -10.30
CA PHE A 5 2.08 24.55 -9.85
C PHE A 5 1.21 25.76 -10.12
N THR A 6 -0.08 25.55 -10.39
CA THR A 6 -1.09 26.61 -10.40
C THR A 6 -1.28 27.18 -9.01
N ASP A 7 -1.82 28.41 -8.90
CA ASP A 7 -2.07 29.06 -7.59
C ASP A 7 -2.97 28.20 -6.68
N LYS A 8 -3.97 27.51 -7.26
CA LYS A 8 -4.84 26.60 -6.53
C LYS A 8 -4.09 25.37 -6.02
N ALA A 9 -3.23 24.78 -6.84
CA ALA A 9 -2.41 23.63 -6.41
C ALA A 9 -1.41 24.05 -5.33
N GLN A 10 -0.81 25.24 -5.42
CA GLN A 10 0.05 25.77 -4.37
C GLN A 10 -0.72 25.99 -3.07
N ASN A 11 -1.94 26.54 -3.15
CA ASN A 11 -2.79 26.71 -1.98
C ASN A 11 -3.15 25.36 -1.34
N ALA A 12 -3.54 24.37 -2.14
CA ALA A 12 -3.81 23.01 -1.66
C ALA A 12 -2.59 22.41 -0.93
N LEU A 13 -1.39 22.53 -1.49
CA LEU A 13 -0.16 22.04 -0.87
C LEU A 13 0.19 22.83 0.42
N ALA A 14 -0.07 24.14 0.44
CA ALA A 14 0.09 24.94 1.65
C ALA A 14 -0.89 24.51 2.75
N GLN A 15 -2.16 24.23 2.41
CA GLN A 15 -3.15 23.66 3.33
C GLN A 15 -2.74 22.28 3.85
N ALA A 16 -2.18 21.43 2.98
CA ALA A 16 -1.62 20.13 3.38
C ALA A 16 -0.52 20.30 4.45
N GLY A 17 0.39 21.24 4.26
CA GLY A 17 1.42 21.57 5.23
C GLY A 17 0.87 22.14 6.56
N ARG A 18 -0.18 22.97 6.51
CA ARG A 18 -0.88 23.44 7.72
C ARG A 18 -1.56 22.29 8.46
N CYS A 19 -2.19 21.36 7.73
CA CYS A 19 -2.82 20.18 8.29
C CYS A 19 -1.80 19.31 9.03
N ALA A 20 -0.67 18.98 8.40
CA ALA A 20 0.40 18.17 9.01
C ALA A 20 0.92 18.81 10.32
N ARG A 21 1.19 20.12 10.30
CA ARG A 21 1.62 20.83 11.51
C ARG A 21 0.55 20.86 12.60
N GLY A 22 -0.71 21.06 12.24
CA GLY A 22 -1.85 21.03 13.18
C GLY A 22 -2.02 19.67 13.86
N LEU A 23 -1.66 18.61 13.17
CA LEU A 23 -1.66 17.23 13.66
C LEU A 23 -0.33 16.83 14.34
N LYS A 24 0.61 17.77 14.49
CA LYS A 24 1.95 17.54 15.07
C LYS A 24 2.74 16.45 14.36
N GLN A 25 2.54 16.29 13.04
CA GLN A 25 3.30 15.38 12.23
C GLN A 25 4.50 16.10 11.59
N GLY A 26 5.68 15.48 11.66
CA GLY A 26 6.94 16.06 11.18
C GLY A 26 7.12 15.99 9.65
N TYR A 27 6.12 15.51 8.88
CA TYR A 27 6.17 15.41 7.43
C TYR A 27 4.78 15.55 6.80
N ILE A 28 4.74 15.95 5.52
CA ILE A 28 3.50 16.01 4.74
C ILE A 28 3.29 14.66 4.04
N GLY A 29 2.29 13.91 4.46
CA GLY A 29 1.87 12.65 3.86
C GLY A 29 0.81 12.83 2.77
N THR A 30 0.39 11.72 2.18
CA THR A 30 -0.64 11.69 1.13
C THR A 30 -2.02 12.09 1.65
N GLU A 31 -2.33 11.73 2.90
CA GLU A 31 -3.53 12.11 3.65
C GLU A 31 -3.62 13.63 3.80
N HIS A 32 -2.50 14.29 4.06
CA HIS A 32 -2.46 15.75 4.18
C HIS A 32 -2.68 16.42 2.81
N ILE A 33 -2.17 15.82 1.72
CA ILE A 33 -2.43 16.31 0.36
C ILE A 33 -3.92 16.21 0.05
N LEU A 34 -4.60 15.10 0.40
CA LEU A 34 -6.05 14.94 0.24
C LEU A 34 -6.82 16.01 0.99
N VAL A 35 -6.48 16.26 2.26
CA VAL A 35 -7.10 17.35 3.06
C VAL A 35 -6.82 18.71 2.44
N GLY A 36 -5.62 18.92 1.92
CA GLY A 36 -5.25 20.15 1.24
C GLY A 36 -6.08 20.41 -0.01
N LEU A 37 -6.33 19.37 -0.83
CA LEU A 37 -7.20 19.45 -2.01
C LEU A 37 -8.65 19.78 -1.63
N LEU A 38 -9.18 19.18 -0.56
CA LEU A 38 -10.52 19.48 -0.04
C LEU A 38 -10.66 20.89 0.50
N LYS A 39 -9.65 21.37 1.26
CA LYS A 39 -9.67 22.72 1.89
C LYS A 39 -9.39 23.86 0.90
N GLU A 40 -8.85 23.59 -0.26
CA GLU A 40 -8.68 24.59 -1.31
C GLU A 40 -10.03 25.03 -1.89
N ASP A 41 -11.02 24.14 -1.91
CA ASP A 41 -12.46 24.25 -2.18
C ASP A 41 -12.87 24.77 -3.57
N THR A 42 -12.02 25.50 -4.28
CA THR A 42 -12.33 26.13 -5.59
C THR A 42 -11.79 25.37 -6.80
N GLY A 43 -10.85 24.46 -6.58
CA GLY A 43 -10.20 23.66 -7.62
C GLY A 43 -11.07 22.54 -8.17
N VAL A 44 -10.61 21.96 -9.28
CA VAL A 44 -11.29 20.82 -9.89
C VAL A 44 -11.33 19.63 -8.92
N ALA A 45 -10.24 19.36 -8.22
CA ALA A 45 -10.18 18.26 -7.26
C ALA A 45 -11.21 18.38 -6.14
N ALA A 46 -11.34 19.58 -5.54
CA ALA A 46 -12.30 19.82 -4.48
C ALA A 46 -13.73 19.58 -4.93
N LYS A 47 -14.11 20.09 -6.12
CA LYS A 47 -15.45 19.88 -6.70
C LYS A 47 -15.74 18.42 -6.94
N VAL A 48 -14.83 17.70 -7.60
CA VAL A 48 -15.01 16.27 -7.90
C VAL A 48 -15.11 15.45 -6.62
N LEU A 49 -14.29 15.74 -5.60
CA LEU A 49 -14.36 15.05 -4.31
C LEU A 49 -15.70 15.31 -3.62
N ALA A 50 -16.18 16.57 -3.59
CA ALA A 50 -17.46 16.95 -3.01
C ALA A 50 -18.65 16.28 -3.75
N ASP A 51 -18.63 16.27 -5.09
CA ASP A 51 -19.66 15.63 -5.94
C ASP A 51 -19.72 14.11 -5.71
N ASN A 52 -18.64 13.52 -5.22
CA ASN A 52 -18.56 12.10 -4.83
C ASN A 52 -18.72 11.88 -3.31
N GLY A 53 -19.25 12.87 -2.58
CA GLY A 53 -19.61 12.75 -1.17
C GLY A 53 -18.42 12.71 -0.19
N VAL A 54 -17.29 13.22 -0.59
CA VAL A 54 -16.09 13.29 0.28
C VAL A 54 -16.03 14.64 0.97
N GLU A 55 -16.24 14.64 2.28
CA GLU A 55 -16.23 15.84 3.11
C GLU A 55 -14.93 15.95 3.92
N VAL A 56 -14.44 17.18 4.08
CA VAL A 56 -13.16 17.43 4.76
C VAL A 56 -13.20 17.02 6.24
N ASP A 57 -14.34 17.19 6.89
CA ASP A 57 -14.47 16.90 8.33
C ASP A 57 -14.41 15.40 8.59
N GLN A 58 -15.06 14.57 7.75
CA GLN A 58 -14.99 13.13 7.82
C GLN A 58 -13.55 12.62 7.61
N VAL A 59 -12.86 13.15 6.61
CA VAL A 59 -11.46 12.80 6.35
C VAL A 59 -10.57 13.20 7.54
N MET A 60 -10.78 14.39 8.12
CA MET A 60 -10.02 14.85 9.27
C MET A 60 -10.26 14.03 10.52
N GLU A 61 -11.48 13.59 10.78
CA GLU A 61 -11.83 12.70 11.89
C GLU A 61 -11.09 11.37 11.76
N MET A 62 -11.16 10.74 10.60
CA MET A 62 -10.44 9.50 10.34
C MET A 62 -8.92 9.63 10.49
N ILE A 63 -8.33 10.74 10.06
CA ILE A 63 -6.89 10.97 10.25
C ILE A 63 -6.56 11.11 11.74
N ARG A 64 -7.41 11.78 12.53
CA ARG A 64 -7.21 11.90 13.99
C ARG A 64 -7.28 10.54 14.68
N ASP A 65 -8.23 9.70 14.28
CA ASP A 65 -8.33 8.33 14.79
C ASP A 65 -7.08 7.52 14.45
N LEU A 66 -6.59 7.61 13.21
CA LEU A 66 -5.34 6.97 12.81
C LEU A 66 -4.15 7.39 13.69
N ILE A 67 -4.03 8.70 13.98
CA ILE A 67 -2.93 9.25 14.80
C ILE A 67 -3.11 8.89 16.28
N ALA A 68 -4.35 8.84 16.79
CA ALA A 68 -4.63 8.46 18.18
C ALA A 68 -4.15 7.04 18.51
N PHE A 69 -4.19 6.12 17.53
CA PHE A 69 -3.63 4.77 17.65
C PHE A 69 -2.09 4.72 17.57
N GLU A 70 -1.44 5.74 16.99
CA GLU A 70 0.02 5.84 16.90
C GLU A 70 0.69 6.51 18.13
N ASN A 71 -0.07 6.88 19.16
CA ASN A 71 0.42 7.58 20.34
C ASN A 71 1.49 6.78 21.09
N GLY A 72 2.75 7.09 20.83
CA GLY A 72 3.92 6.56 21.54
C GLY A 72 5.26 6.73 20.82
N VAL A 73 5.28 7.19 19.58
CA VAL A 73 6.54 7.33 18.84
C VAL A 73 6.67 8.74 18.30
N ALA A 74 7.47 9.57 18.99
CA ALA A 74 7.99 10.80 18.40
C ALA A 74 8.78 10.42 17.13
N VAL A 75 8.16 10.64 15.96
CA VAL A 75 8.88 10.59 14.70
C VAL A 75 9.86 11.75 14.72
N LYS A 76 11.17 11.46 14.62
CA LYS A 76 12.20 12.51 14.48
C LYS A 76 11.78 13.41 13.33
N ASP A 77 11.79 14.73 13.57
CA ASP A 77 11.46 15.78 12.63
C ASP A 77 12.17 15.56 11.28
N LYS A 78 11.42 15.05 10.31
CA LYS A 78 11.78 15.10 8.90
C LYS A 78 10.91 16.18 8.29
N GLU A 79 11.46 17.39 8.17
CA GLU A 79 10.79 18.46 7.42
C GLU A 79 10.62 18.03 5.96
N GLY A 80 9.45 18.34 5.37
CA GLY A 80 9.18 18.12 3.97
C GLY A 80 8.10 17.06 3.68
N TYR A 81 8.09 16.58 2.46
CA TYR A 81 7.14 15.55 2.01
C TYR A 81 7.65 14.14 2.36
N SER A 82 6.71 13.25 2.70
CA SER A 82 7.05 11.82 2.79
C SER A 82 7.54 11.31 1.44
N PRO A 83 8.36 10.24 1.38
CA PRO A 83 8.85 9.70 0.11
C PRO A 83 7.72 9.35 -0.88
N ARG A 84 6.56 8.93 -0.36
CA ARG A 84 5.39 8.62 -1.17
C ARG A 84 4.69 9.90 -1.66
N ALA A 85 4.55 10.91 -0.81
CA ALA A 85 4.01 12.20 -1.21
C ALA A 85 4.89 12.89 -2.26
N ALA A 86 6.22 12.81 -2.15
CA ALA A 86 7.14 13.33 -3.16
C ALA A 86 6.94 12.67 -4.52
N ARG A 87 6.79 11.33 -4.56
CA ARG A 87 6.48 10.61 -5.82
C ARG A 87 5.15 11.04 -6.44
N ILE A 88 4.14 11.33 -5.62
CA ILE A 88 2.85 11.84 -6.11
C ILE A 88 3.02 13.22 -6.75
N LEU A 89 3.82 14.11 -6.19
CA LEU A 89 4.10 15.41 -6.80
C LEU A 89 4.79 15.26 -8.16
N GLU A 90 5.78 14.38 -8.28
CA GLU A 90 6.43 14.08 -9.55
C GLU A 90 5.46 13.47 -10.58
N GLU A 91 4.60 12.54 -10.14
CA GLU A 91 3.59 11.94 -11.01
C GLU A 91 2.55 12.99 -11.45
N ALA A 92 2.17 13.93 -10.58
CA ALA A 92 1.26 15.01 -10.94
C ALA A 92 1.86 15.92 -12.04
N HIS A 93 3.15 16.20 -11.98
CA HIS A 93 3.84 16.91 -13.07
C HIS A 93 3.82 16.13 -14.38
N ARG A 94 4.02 14.80 -14.32
CA ARG A 94 3.92 13.94 -15.52
C ARG A 94 2.50 13.92 -16.11
N GLN A 95 1.47 13.91 -15.26
CA GLN A 95 0.07 13.99 -15.72
C GLN A 95 -0.22 15.35 -16.40
N ALA A 96 0.22 16.45 -15.81
CA ALA A 96 0.08 17.78 -16.41
C ALA A 96 0.75 17.84 -17.81
N ALA A 97 1.97 17.37 -17.92
CA ALA A 97 2.69 17.29 -19.19
C ALA A 97 1.98 16.39 -20.22
N ARG A 98 1.46 15.23 -19.78
CA ARG A 98 0.69 14.30 -20.63
C ARG A 98 -0.56 14.95 -21.23
N PHE A 99 -1.24 15.79 -20.47
CA PHE A 99 -2.43 16.52 -20.91
C PHE A 99 -2.12 17.88 -21.53
N GLY A 100 -0.86 18.16 -21.85
CA GLY A 100 -0.42 19.40 -22.53
C GLY A 100 -0.53 20.65 -21.65
N GLN A 101 -0.67 20.49 -20.33
CA GLN A 101 -0.76 21.61 -19.40
C GLN A 101 0.64 22.11 -19.01
N LYS A 102 0.82 23.45 -18.98
CA LYS A 102 2.10 24.08 -18.60
C LYS A 102 2.38 24.06 -17.10
N GLN A 103 1.32 23.94 -16.30
CA GLN A 103 1.40 23.95 -14.85
C GLN A 103 0.57 22.80 -14.28
N THR A 104 0.99 22.30 -13.13
CA THR A 104 0.31 21.23 -12.42
C THR A 104 -0.82 21.82 -11.56
N GLY A 105 -2.06 21.46 -11.87
CA GLY A 105 -3.26 21.84 -11.14
C GLY A 105 -3.65 20.84 -10.04
N THR A 106 -4.72 21.17 -9.32
CA THR A 106 -5.29 20.31 -8.27
C THR A 106 -5.80 18.97 -8.83
N GLU A 107 -6.34 18.97 -10.04
CA GLU A 107 -6.76 17.79 -10.79
C GLU A 107 -5.61 16.81 -11.02
N HIS A 108 -4.44 17.30 -11.38
CA HIS A 108 -3.27 16.46 -11.63
C HIS A 108 -2.75 15.83 -10.32
N LEU A 109 -2.84 16.57 -9.20
CA LEU A 109 -2.54 16.03 -7.87
C LEU A 109 -3.50 14.91 -7.48
N LEU A 110 -4.81 15.09 -7.74
CA LEU A 110 -5.83 14.08 -7.44
C LEU A 110 -5.65 12.84 -8.33
N LEU A 111 -5.43 13.01 -9.63
CA LEU A 111 -5.17 11.90 -10.56
C LEU A 111 -3.91 11.12 -10.15
N ALA A 112 -2.82 11.81 -9.81
CA ALA A 112 -1.58 11.16 -9.38
C ALA A 112 -1.76 10.39 -8.05
N LEU A 113 -2.51 10.97 -7.11
CA LEU A 113 -2.81 10.37 -5.82
C LEU A 113 -3.60 9.08 -5.97
N ILE A 114 -4.61 9.04 -6.85
CA ILE A 114 -5.40 7.86 -7.13
C ILE A 114 -4.61 6.83 -7.94
N LYS A 115 -3.86 7.28 -8.95
CA LYS A 115 -3.08 6.39 -9.81
C LYS A 115 -1.98 5.63 -9.08
N GLU A 116 -1.37 6.24 -8.07
CA GLU A 116 -0.40 5.56 -7.21
C GLU A 116 -1.04 4.41 -6.43
N GLY A 117 -2.32 4.56 -6.05
CA GLY A 117 -3.22 3.49 -5.61
C GLY A 117 -3.02 3.06 -4.16
N GLU A 118 -1.81 2.78 -3.73
CA GLU A 118 -1.51 2.22 -2.40
C GLU A 118 -1.00 3.27 -1.41
N ASN A 119 -1.82 4.27 -1.12
CA ASN A 119 -1.47 5.34 -0.19
C ASN A 119 -2.58 5.60 0.83
N VAL A 120 -2.25 6.33 1.89
CA VAL A 120 -3.19 6.61 2.99
C VAL A 120 -4.42 7.36 2.49
N ALA A 121 -4.26 8.31 1.57
CA ALA A 121 -5.39 9.07 1.03
C ALA A 121 -6.41 8.18 0.30
N VAL A 122 -5.95 7.28 -0.58
CA VAL A 122 -6.84 6.32 -1.28
C VAL A 122 -7.51 5.37 -0.29
N ARG A 123 -6.81 4.96 0.76
CA ARG A 123 -7.39 4.13 1.83
C ARG A 123 -8.49 4.87 2.58
N LEU A 124 -8.30 6.15 2.92
CA LEU A 124 -9.32 6.99 3.53
C LEU A 124 -10.56 7.10 2.63
N LEU A 125 -10.37 7.38 1.33
CA LEU A 125 -11.46 7.43 0.36
C LEU A 125 -12.25 6.11 0.30
N ASN A 126 -11.56 4.97 0.24
CA ASN A 126 -12.20 3.65 0.25
C ASN A 126 -12.97 3.37 1.56
N THR A 127 -12.41 3.77 2.71
CA THR A 127 -13.06 3.58 4.02
C THR A 127 -14.31 4.46 4.16
N LEU A 128 -14.32 5.64 3.55
CA LEU A 128 -15.52 6.49 3.44
C LEU A 128 -16.56 5.94 2.45
N GLY A 129 -16.28 4.82 1.77
CA GLY A 129 -17.15 4.25 0.75
C GLY A 129 -17.15 5.01 -0.57
N ALA A 130 -16.23 5.96 -0.77
CA ALA A 130 -16.11 6.71 -2.01
C ALA A 130 -15.59 5.82 -3.14
N ASN A 131 -16.22 5.90 -4.30
CA ASN A 131 -15.79 5.17 -5.49
C ASN A 131 -14.59 5.87 -6.14
N VAL A 132 -13.39 5.44 -5.76
CA VAL A 132 -12.12 6.02 -6.23
C VAL A 132 -11.98 5.99 -7.75
N GLN A 133 -12.49 4.94 -8.40
CA GLN A 133 -12.49 4.82 -9.85
C GLN A 133 -13.40 5.88 -10.49
N LYS A 134 -14.59 6.09 -9.91
CA LYS A 134 -15.50 7.14 -10.37
C LYS A 134 -14.88 8.53 -10.19
N ILE A 135 -14.24 8.81 -9.05
CA ILE A 135 -13.52 10.07 -8.80
C ILE A 135 -12.45 10.31 -9.88
N TYR A 136 -11.71 9.26 -10.25
CA TYR A 136 -10.71 9.35 -11.31
C TYR A 136 -11.33 9.73 -12.67
N VAL A 137 -12.39 9.03 -13.06
CA VAL A 137 -13.13 9.29 -14.30
C VAL A 137 -13.74 10.70 -14.31
N ASP A 138 -14.40 11.11 -13.23
CA ASP A 138 -14.99 12.44 -13.10
C ASP A 138 -13.90 13.54 -13.19
N THR A 139 -12.72 13.29 -12.64
CA THR A 139 -11.57 14.21 -12.76
C THR A 139 -11.08 14.32 -14.20
N LEU A 140 -10.97 13.21 -14.93
CA LEU A 140 -10.61 13.23 -16.35
C LEU A 140 -11.62 14.01 -17.19
N ILE A 141 -12.91 13.78 -16.97
CA ILE A 141 -13.99 14.49 -17.67
C ILE A 141 -13.95 15.99 -17.35
N ALA A 142 -13.73 16.36 -16.08
CA ALA A 142 -13.67 17.75 -15.65
C ALA A 142 -12.53 18.54 -16.32
N ILE A 143 -11.48 17.89 -16.78
CA ILE A 143 -10.37 18.50 -17.53
C ILE A 143 -10.49 18.30 -19.06
N GLY A 144 -11.65 17.82 -19.52
CA GLY A 144 -11.92 17.64 -20.96
C GLY A 144 -11.23 16.43 -21.59
N GLN A 145 -10.85 15.43 -20.79
CA GLN A 145 -10.23 14.19 -21.24
C GLN A 145 -11.26 13.06 -21.36
N ASP A 146 -10.94 12.04 -22.18
CA ASP A 146 -11.78 10.84 -22.28
C ASP A 146 -11.73 10.05 -20.95
N GLY A 147 -12.89 9.85 -20.33
CA GLY A 147 -13.02 9.03 -19.13
C GLY A 147 -12.52 7.59 -19.30
N ASN A 148 -12.48 7.05 -20.55
CA ASN A 148 -11.97 5.71 -20.81
C ASN A 148 -10.45 5.57 -20.57
N LEU A 149 -9.70 6.68 -20.49
CA LEU A 149 -8.29 6.68 -20.13
C LEU A 149 -8.02 6.02 -18.77
N TYR A 150 -9.04 5.96 -17.88
CA TYR A 150 -8.90 5.26 -16.61
C TYR A 150 -8.53 3.78 -16.80
N LYS A 151 -9.03 3.14 -17.87
CA LYS A 151 -8.72 1.73 -18.18
C LYS A 151 -7.23 1.54 -18.50
N GLU A 152 -6.62 2.54 -19.13
CA GLU A 152 -5.19 2.54 -19.40
C GLU A 152 -4.36 2.84 -18.14
N ASP A 153 -4.85 3.73 -17.30
CA ASP A 153 -4.13 4.24 -16.13
C ASP A 153 -4.30 3.34 -14.90
N LEU A 154 -5.51 2.86 -14.63
CA LEU A 154 -5.84 1.99 -13.50
C LEU A 154 -6.05 0.53 -13.94
N GLY A 155 -6.51 0.28 -15.18
CA GLY A 155 -6.72 -1.06 -15.73
C GLY A 155 -5.43 -1.81 -16.03
N LYS A 156 -4.31 -1.10 -16.22
CA LYS A 156 -3.00 -1.73 -16.42
C LYS A 156 -2.41 -2.40 -15.17
N LYS A 157 -3.04 -2.26 -14.01
CA LYS A 157 -2.75 -3.15 -12.87
C LYS A 157 -3.41 -4.54 -13.01
N GLY A 158 -4.41 -4.70 -13.92
CA GLY A 158 -5.10 -5.98 -14.17
C GLY A 158 -4.71 -6.70 -15.46
N ASP A 159 -4.12 -6.02 -16.46
CA ASP A 159 -3.87 -6.61 -17.79
C ASP A 159 -2.47 -6.28 -18.36
N ARG A 160 -1.51 -6.12 -17.50
CA ARG A 160 -0.20 -6.56 -17.92
C ARG A 160 -0.25 -8.10 -17.89
N LYS A 161 -0.29 -8.73 -19.05
CA LYS A 161 0.65 -9.82 -19.38
C LYS A 161 2.06 -9.21 -19.24
N ALA A 162 2.36 -8.58 -18.11
CA ALA A 162 3.69 -8.45 -17.58
C ALA A 162 4.17 -9.88 -17.39
N LYS A 163 5.37 -10.21 -17.77
CA LYS A 163 6.13 -11.31 -17.15
C LYS A 163 5.65 -11.35 -15.70
N GLN A 164 4.97 -12.43 -15.33
CA GLN A 164 4.51 -12.69 -13.96
C GLN A 164 5.64 -12.27 -13.04
N SER A 165 5.39 -11.37 -12.10
CA SER A 165 6.46 -10.93 -11.19
C SER A 165 7.04 -12.17 -10.54
N THR A 166 8.31 -12.17 -10.20
CA THR A 166 8.93 -13.34 -9.59
C THR A 166 8.16 -13.74 -8.33
N LEU A 167 7.65 -12.75 -7.60
CA LEU A 167 6.79 -12.96 -6.44
C LEU A 167 5.48 -13.65 -6.81
N GLU A 168 4.75 -13.17 -7.82
CA GLU A 168 3.48 -13.77 -8.26
C GLU A 168 3.64 -15.17 -8.81
N GLN A 169 4.78 -15.46 -9.45
CA GLN A 169 5.08 -16.78 -10.01
C GLN A 169 5.31 -17.84 -8.93
N TYR A 170 5.91 -17.45 -7.81
CA TYR A 170 6.34 -18.38 -6.75
C TYR A 170 5.61 -18.15 -5.41
N SER A 171 4.52 -17.37 -5.40
CA SER A 171 3.75 -17.17 -4.18
C SER A 171 2.27 -17.51 -4.33
N ARG A 172 1.65 -17.85 -3.18
CA ARG A 172 0.21 -18.06 -3.05
C ARG A 172 -0.35 -17.02 -2.10
N ASP A 173 -1.36 -16.25 -2.53
CA ASP A 173 -1.99 -15.22 -1.72
C ASP A 173 -3.07 -15.82 -0.81
N LEU A 174 -2.74 -15.98 0.48
CA LEU A 174 -3.66 -16.52 1.48
C LEU A 174 -4.79 -15.53 1.80
N THR A 175 -4.54 -14.23 1.74
CA THR A 175 -5.61 -13.23 1.94
C THR A 175 -6.61 -13.19 0.81
N ALA A 176 -6.19 -13.43 -0.43
CA ALA A 176 -7.10 -13.60 -1.55
C ALA A 176 -7.97 -14.86 -1.37
N LEU A 177 -7.35 -15.98 -0.99
CA LEU A 177 -8.07 -17.23 -0.73
C LEU A 177 -9.05 -17.12 0.44
N ALA A 178 -8.68 -16.37 1.50
CA ALA A 178 -9.59 -16.08 2.61
C ALA A 178 -10.82 -15.28 2.16
N ARG A 179 -10.65 -14.26 1.30
CA ARG A 179 -11.75 -13.47 0.74
C ARG A 179 -12.70 -14.32 -0.12
N GLU A 180 -12.15 -15.30 -0.82
CA GLU A 180 -12.90 -16.25 -1.65
C GLU A 180 -13.54 -17.40 -0.83
N GLY A 181 -13.30 -17.47 0.48
CA GLY A 181 -13.80 -18.56 1.33
C GLY A 181 -13.15 -19.92 1.02
N LYS A 182 -11.96 -19.93 0.46
CA LYS A 182 -11.23 -21.15 0.04
C LYS A 182 -10.23 -21.67 1.09
N LEU A 183 -10.13 -21.02 2.25
CA LEU A 183 -9.34 -21.51 3.35
C LEU A 183 -10.21 -22.32 4.31
N ASP A 184 -9.65 -23.39 4.85
CA ASP A 184 -10.30 -24.17 5.87
C ASP A 184 -10.40 -23.38 7.20
N PRO A 185 -11.47 -23.56 7.98
CA PRO A 185 -11.60 -22.93 9.29
C PRO A 185 -10.52 -23.45 10.25
N VAL A 186 -9.79 -22.50 10.84
CA VAL A 186 -8.74 -22.81 11.81
C VAL A 186 -9.33 -22.84 13.20
N VAL A 187 -9.19 -23.97 13.89
CA VAL A 187 -9.72 -24.19 15.25
C VAL A 187 -8.56 -24.41 16.23
N GLY A 188 -8.66 -23.81 17.42
CA GLY A 188 -7.74 -24.05 18.54
C GLY A 188 -6.35 -23.45 18.36
N ARG A 189 -6.22 -22.35 17.55
CA ARG A 189 -4.96 -21.65 17.32
C ARG A 189 -5.03 -20.15 17.62
N GLU A 190 -6.00 -19.75 18.43
CA GLU A 190 -6.27 -18.34 18.75
C GLU A 190 -5.11 -17.66 19.47
N GLU A 191 -4.42 -18.40 20.35
CA GLU A 191 -3.30 -17.87 21.12
C GLU A 191 -2.07 -17.65 20.24
N GLU A 192 -1.73 -18.62 19.39
CA GLU A 192 -0.61 -18.52 18.46
C GLU A 192 -0.83 -17.39 17.45
N ILE A 193 -2.03 -17.30 16.87
CA ILE A 193 -2.38 -16.24 15.93
C ILE A 193 -2.28 -14.87 16.63
N ARG A 194 -2.83 -14.74 17.84
CA ARG A 194 -2.72 -13.49 18.63
C ARG A 194 -1.27 -13.11 18.87
N ARG A 195 -0.42 -14.10 19.20
CA ARG A 195 1.00 -13.87 19.44
C ARG A 195 1.74 -13.43 18.17
N VAL A 196 1.44 -14.03 17.02
CA VAL A 196 1.96 -13.62 15.71
C VAL A 196 1.57 -12.17 15.41
N VAL A 197 0.29 -11.82 15.57
CA VAL A 197 -0.22 -10.45 15.37
C VAL A 197 0.50 -9.45 16.28
N GLN A 198 0.69 -9.78 17.58
CA GLN A 198 1.43 -8.94 18.52
C GLN A 198 2.87 -8.69 18.07
N ILE A 199 3.56 -9.71 17.55
CA ILE A 199 4.94 -9.59 17.10
C ILE A 199 5.00 -8.76 15.82
N LEU A 200 4.13 -9.01 14.83
CA LEU A 200 4.03 -8.24 13.60
C LEU A 200 3.72 -6.76 13.84
N SER A 201 3.00 -6.45 14.91
CA SER A 201 2.65 -5.07 15.29
C SER A 201 3.79 -4.30 15.98
N ARG A 202 4.91 -4.94 16.30
CA ARG A 202 6.06 -4.28 16.92
C ARG A 202 6.79 -3.38 15.93
N ARG A 203 7.42 -2.34 16.45
CA ARG A 203 8.26 -1.44 15.67
C ARG A 203 9.57 -2.07 15.19
N THR A 204 10.14 -2.94 16.03
CA THR A 204 11.39 -3.68 15.77
C THR A 204 11.23 -5.11 16.21
N LYS A 205 12.03 -6.03 15.68
CA LYS A 205 11.93 -7.47 15.97
C LYS A 205 10.51 -8.01 15.72
N ASN A 206 9.94 -7.57 14.58
CA ASN A 206 8.57 -7.85 14.18
C ASN A 206 8.43 -9.06 13.24
N ASN A 207 9.46 -9.88 13.11
CA ASN A 207 9.44 -11.09 12.31
C ASN A 207 9.23 -12.31 13.23
N PRO A 208 8.01 -12.87 13.34
CA PRO A 208 7.75 -14.06 14.13
C PRO A 208 8.32 -15.30 13.46
N CYS A 209 8.80 -16.25 14.26
CA CYS A 209 9.18 -17.59 13.81
C CYS A 209 8.29 -18.61 14.50
N LEU A 210 7.61 -19.47 13.72
CA LEU A 210 6.80 -20.58 14.19
C LEU A 210 7.71 -21.82 14.30
N VAL A 211 7.90 -22.31 15.51
CA VAL A 211 8.73 -23.50 15.80
C VAL A 211 7.83 -24.64 16.25
N GLY A 212 8.07 -25.82 15.73
CA GLY A 212 7.32 -27.03 16.08
C GLY A 212 7.62 -28.17 15.11
N GLU A 213 7.22 -29.39 15.48
CA GLU A 213 7.38 -30.58 14.65
C GLU A 213 6.60 -30.47 13.32
N PRO A 214 6.97 -31.26 12.29
CA PRO A 214 6.17 -31.37 11.08
C PRO A 214 4.72 -31.79 11.40
N GLY A 215 3.75 -31.20 10.71
CA GLY A 215 2.33 -31.56 10.86
C GLY A 215 1.59 -30.92 12.04
N VAL A 216 2.25 -30.18 12.94
CA VAL A 216 1.58 -29.54 14.10
C VAL A 216 0.68 -28.34 13.74
N GLY A 217 0.57 -27.99 12.45
CA GLY A 217 -0.35 -26.92 11.99
C GLY A 217 0.28 -25.52 11.96
N LYS A 218 1.60 -25.39 11.72
CA LYS A 218 2.25 -24.08 11.56
C LYS A 218 1.61 -23.24 10.42
N THR A 219 1.33 -23.89 9.30
CA THR A 219 0.67 -23.26 8.13
C THR A 219 -0.75 -22.82 8.47
N ALA A 220 -1.50 -23.61 9.26
CA ALA A 220 -2.85 -23.24 9.71
C ALA A 220 -2.86 -21.95 10.55
N VAL A 221 -1.83 -21.68 11.36
CA VAL A 221 -1.69 -20.40 12.08
C VAL A 221 -1.61 -19.22 11.11
N VAL A 222 -0.91 -19.39 9.99
CA VAL A 222 -0.76 -18.33 8.98
C VAL A 222 -2.04 -18.14 8.16
N GLU A 223 -2.75 -19.23 7.85
CA GLU A 223 -4.08 -19.18 7.22
C GLU A 223 -5.10 -18.49 8.14
N GLY A 224 -5.07 -18.79 9.43
CA GLY A 224 -5.89 -18.11 10.44
C GLY A 224 -5.57 -16.62 10.56
N LEU A 225 -4.29 -16.23 10.45
CA LEU A 225 -3.89 -14.83 10.37
C LEU A 225 -4.50 -14.14 9.13
N ALA A 226 -4.42 -14.78 7.96
CA ALA A 226 -4.99 -14.24 6.72
C ALA A 226 -6.52 -14.07 6.84
N ALA A 227 -7.21 -15.03 7.43
CA ALA A 227 -8.66 -14.95 7.69
C ALA A 227 -9.01 -13.78 8.63
N ARG A 228 -8.26 -13.56 9.71
CA ARG A 228 -8.47 -12.43 10.63
C ARG A 228 -8.17 -11.08 9.97
N ILE A 229 -7.16 -10.98 9.11
CA ILE A 229 -6.88 -9.76 8.34
C ILE A 229 -8.07 -9.42 7.45
N VAL A 230 -8.63 -10.41 6.77
CA VAL A 230 -9.80 -10.22 5.88
C VAL A 230 -11.05 -9.85 6.68
N ALA A 231 -11.25 -10.46 7.85
CA ALA A 231 -12.35 -10.14 8.77
C ALA A 231 -12.20 -8.77 9.46
N GLY A 232 -11.02 -8.13 9.37
CA GLY A 232 -10.73 -6.88 10.08
C GLY A 232 -10.44 -7.07 11.58
N ASP A 233 -10.32 -8.30 12.06
CA ASP A 233 -10.04 -8.65 13.48
C ASP A 233 -8.54 -8.65 13.78
N VAL A 234 -7.86 -7.57 13.42
CA VAL A 234 -6.44 -7.34 13.67
C VAL A 234 -6.17 -5.85 13.90
N PRO A 235 -5.10 -5.49 14.63
CA PRO A 235 -4.67 -4.11 14.79
C PRO A 235 -4.38 -3.43 13.44
N PHE A 236 -4.55 -2.13 13.39
CA PHE A 236 -4.37 -1.31 12.19
C PHE A 236 -3.01 -1.53 11.49
N THR A 237 -1.95 -1.79 12.24
CA THR A 237 -0.59 -2.04 11.71
C THR A 237 -0.51 -3.27 10.80
N VAL A 238 -1.41 -4.24 11.01
CA VAL A 238 -1.49 -5.50 10.25
C VAL A 238 -2.71 -5.50 9.31
N GLN A 239 -3.68 -4.64 9.58
CA GLN A 239 -4.88 -4.47 8.76
C GLN A 239 -4.51 -4.08 7.32
N ASN A 240 -5.19 -4.64 6.35
CA ASN A 240 -4.93 -4.44 4.90
C ASN A 240 -3.56 -4.97 4.40
N LYS A 241 -2.84 -5.75 5.17
CA LYS A 241 -1.69 -6.50 4.67
C LYS A 241 -2.14 -7.69 3.85
N ARG A 242 -1.33 -8.05 2.84
CA ARG A 242 -1.47 -9.29 2.08
C ARG A 242 -0.55 -10.33 2.70
N VAL A 243 -1.05 -11.53 2.96
CA VAL A 243 -0.22 -12.65 3.42
C VAL A 243 0.06 -13.55 2.22
N LEU A 244 1.32 -13.62 1.83
CA LEU A 244 1.79 -14.44 0.72
C LEU A 244 2.67 -15.57 1.24
N THR A 245 2.36 -16.81 0.85
CA THR A 245 3.24 -17.96 1.08
C THR A 245 4.18 -18.12 -0.10
N LEU A 246 5.49 -18.19 0.14
CA LEU A 246 6.50 -18.37 -0.89
C LEU A 246 6.83 -19.86 -1.07
N ASP A 247 6.75 -20.35 -2.31
CA ASP A 247 7.18 -21.69 -2.70
C ASP A 247 8.69 -21.74 -2.97
N LEU A 248 9.46 -21.95 -1.91
CA LEU A 248 10.91 -22.08 -2.00
C LEU A 248 11.33 -23.29 -2.82
N SER A 249 10.59 -24.40 -2.71
CA SER A 249 10.89 -25.63 -3.44
C SER A 249 10.73 -25.44 -4.95
N GLY A 250 9.66 -24.77 -5.38
CA GLY A 250 9.45 -24.41 -6.79
C GLY A 250 10.53 -23.46 -7.33
N MET A 251 11.01 -22.55 -6.48
CA MET A 251 12.10 -21.64 -6.86
C MET A 251 13.45 -22.35 -7.06
N VAL A 252 13.75 -23.35 -6.23
CA VAL A 252 14.97 -24.18 -6.36
C VAL A 252 14.85 -25.10 -7.56
N ALA A 253 13.74 -25.83 -7.71
CA ALA A 253 13.53 -26.79 -8.80
C ALA A 253 13.59 -26.16 -10.20
N GLY A 254 13.23 -24.88 -10.32
CA GLY A 254 13.29 -24.12 -11.58
C GLY A 254 14.65 -23.47 -11.87
N SER A 255 15.68 -23.66 -11.05
CA SER A 255 17.02 -23.09 -11.24
C SER A 255 18.02 -24.16 -11.67
N LYS A 256 18.77 -23.90 -12.75
CA LYS A 256 19.87 -24.79 -13.19
C LYS A 256 21.16 -24.56 -12.40
N TYR A 257 21.33 -23.35 -11.88
CA TYR A 257 22.52 -22.93 -11.14
C TYR A 257 22.11 -22.22 -9.84
N ARG A 258 22.92 -22.38 -8.80
CA ARG A 258 22.72 -21.77 -7.48
C ARG A 258 22.54 -20.24 -7.54
N GLY A 259 23.28 -19.57 -8.40
CA GLY A 259 23.19 -18.11 -8.59
C GLY A 259 21.81 -17.65 -9.08
N GLU A 260 21.11 -18.48 -9.87
CA GLU A 260 19.75 -18.17 -10.35
C GLU A 260 18.73 -18.16 -9.19
N PHE A 261 18.85 -19.07 -8.23
CA PHE A 261 18.01 -19.12 -7.05
C PHE A 261 18.24 -17.88 -6.15
N GLU A 262 19.51 -17.50 -5.91
CA GLU A 262 19.85 -16.31 -5.14
C GLU A 262 19.31 -15.03 -5.80
N GLU A 263 19.39 -14.92 -7.11
CA GLU A 263 18.83 -13.79 -7.86
C GLU A 263 17.30 -13.74 -7.78
N ARG A 264 16.62 -14.90 -7.85
CA ARG A 264 15.16 -14.96 -7.71
C ARG A 264 14.71 -14.52 -6.33
N ILE A 265 15.38 -14.98 -5.26
CA ILE A 265 15.10 -14.54 -3.89
C ILE A 265 15.32 -13.03 -3.75
N LYS A 266 16.43 -12.50 -4.27
CA LYS A 266 16.70 -11.05 -4.22
C LYS A 266 15.60 -10.25 -4.93
N LYS A 267 15.10 -10.72 -6.08
CA LYS A 267 13.98 -10.09 -6.79
C LYS A 267 12.69 -10.12 -5.97
N VAL A 268 12.34 -11.28 -5.40
CA VAL A 268 11.15 -11.40 -4.51
C VAL A 268 11.24 -10.45 -3.33
N LEU A 269 12.38 -10.42 -2.62
CA LEU A 269 12.58 -9.52 -1.47
C LEU A 269 12.49 -8.05 -1.87
N LYS A 270 13.01 -7.70 -3.04
CA LYS A 270 12.89 -6.34 -3.59
C LYS A 270 11.43 -5.99 -3.86
N GLU A 271 10.68 -6.86 -4.54
CA GLU A 271 9.26 -6.66 -4.84
C GLU A 271 8.42 -6.52 -3.55
N VAL A 272 8.66 -7.37 -2.54
CA VAL A 272 8.00 -7.30 -1.22
C VAL A 272 8.31 -5.98 -0.51
N THR A 273 9.57 -5.54 -0.56
CA THR A 273 10.00 -4.29 0.10
C THR A 273 9.42 -3.06 -0.60
N GLU A 274 9.33 -3.09 -1.93
CA GLU A 274 8.76 -2.01 -2.75
C GLU A 274 7.23 -1.92 -2.58
N ASP A 275 6.53 -3.04 -2.41
CA ASP A 275 5.08 -3.08 -2.12
C ASP A 275 4.78 -2.52 -0.72
N GLY A 276 5.53 -2.95 0.29
CA GLY A 276 5.41 -2.48 1.68
C GLY A 276 4.15 -2.95 2.42
N ASN A 277 3.20 -3.62 1.76
CA ASN A 277 1.96 -4.14 2.36
C ASN A 277 1.90 -5.67 2.40
N ILE A 278 3.00 -6.34 2.13
CA ILE A 278 3.10 -7.79 2.10
C ILE A 278 3.68 -8.32 3.42
N ILE A 279 3.06 -9.34 3.96
CA ILE A 279 3.62 -10.24 4.96
C ILE A 279 4.00 -11.50 4.22
N LEU A 280 5.30 -11.75 4.08
CA LEU A 280 5.81 -12.92 3.40
C LEU A 280 5.98 -14.07 4.39
N PHE A 281 5.31 -15.16 4.16
CA PHE A 281 5.48 -16.40 4.90
C PHE A 281 6.45 -17.33 4.14
N LEU A 282 7.51 -17.73 4.83
CA LEU A 282 8.49 -18.68 4.34
C LEU A 282 8.28 -19.99 5.10
N ASP A 283 7.75 -21.00 4.42
CA ASP A 283 7.68 -22.35 4.98
C ASP A 283 9.03 -23.06 4.79
N GLU A 284 9.34 -23.99 5.68
CA GLU A 284 10.58 -24.77 5.65
C GLU A 284 11.86 -23.96 5.45
N LEU A 285 12.04 -22.89 6.25
CA LEU A 285 13.18 -21.96 6.15
C LEU A 285 14.55 -22.65 6.12
N HIS A 286 14.65 -23.87 6.66
CA HIS A 286 15.87 -24.67 6.63
C HIS A 286 16.31 -25.05 5.21
N THR A 287 15.42 -25.07 4.24
CA THR A 287 15.75 -25.36 2.83
C THR A 287 16.66 -24.30 2.23
N ILE A 288 16.52 -23.04 2.65
CA ILE A 288 17.40 -21.93 2.23
C ILE A 288 18.82 -22.13 2.80
N ILE A 289 18.91 -22.60 4.05
CA ILE A 289 20.19 -22.79 4.74
C ILE A 289 20.92 -24.01 4.18
N GLY A 290 20.20 -25.10 3.86
CA GLY A 290 20.76 -26.31 3.27
C GLY A 290 21.30 -26.12 1.85
N ALA A 291 20.71 -25.23 1.07
CA ALA A 291 21.24 -24.84 -0.24
C ALA A 291 22.54 -24.02 -0.15
N GLY A 292 22.94 -23.58 1.06
CA GLY A 292 24.13 -22.80 1.34
C GLY A 292 25.37 -23.58 1.83
N GLY A 293 25.22 -24.88 2.18
CA GLY A 293 26.17 -25.58 3.02
C GLY A 293 26.96 -26.76 2.41
N ALA A 294 26.94 -26.98 1.11
CA ALA A 294 27.61 -28.12 0.50
C ALA A 294 28.66 -27.70 -0.52
N GLU A 295 29.72 -27.01 -0.08
CA GLU A 295 31.05 -27.02 -0.73
C GLU A 295 32.03 -26.29 0.19
N GLY A 296 32.81 -27.04 0.93
CA GLY A 296 33.90 -26.52 1.77
C GLY A 296 34.24 -27.42 2.96
N ALA A 297 34.49 -28.72 2.73
CA ALA A 297 35.27 -29.56 3.59
C ALA A 297 36.26 -30.34 2.73
#